data_60c0985fe3fa312f8fe6e1a3fdb17f15
#
_entry.id   60c0985fe3fa312f8fe6e1a3fdb17f15
#
_cell.length_a   1.000
_cell.length_b   1.000
_cell.length_c   1.000
_cell.angle_alpha   90.00
_cell.angle_beta   90.00
_cell.angle_gamma   90.00
#
_symmetry.space_group_name_H-M   'P 1'
#
loop_
_entity.id
_entity.type
_entity.pdbx_description
1 polymer ?
#
loop_
_entity_poly.entity_id
_entity_poly.type
_entity_poly.pdbx_seq_one_letter_code
_entity_poly.pdbx_strand_id
1 'polypeptide(L)'
;MQMQRNAMIVALAMLAILMANAPAHAGTPMSDRVSVAAKVRAEVNKDLALPYNPAQALADRQCLDGRPVKDFQGDLVEYWVNLECSYCGVREPLQAQRANSDMCIVVRHIPTDQYGESLKKALSYEALKQFSANAANLFWDKVLPQTSLGIPTPYEASLLLAFQEATIPAEAFGEVLSKDAAGIINEDILAGLGRITSTPTYILAGIRFPSCDFTAAQLREALGIAKKAREGDKAALEAVISIITKGQLNEKML
;
A
#
# COMPACT_ATOMS: atom_id res chain seq x y z
N MET A 1 -28.87 16.37 18.09
CA MET A 1 -29.49 16.31 16.76
C MET A 1 -28.77 17.18 15.72
N GLN A 2 -28.27 18.39 16.04
CA GLN A 2 -27.58 19.29 15.09
C GLN A 2 -26.24 18.70 14.59
N MET A 3 -25.43 18.07 15.49
CA MET A 3 -24.15 17.46 15.12
C MET A 3 -24.28 16.28 14.14
N GLN A 4 -25.30 15.44 14.28
CA GLN A 4 -25.53 14.32 13.35
C GLN A 4 -25.96 14.78 11.95
N ARG A 5 -26.73 15.86 11.84
CA ARG A 5 -27.09 16.46 10.54
C ARG A 5 -25.89 17.07 9.83
N ASN A 6 -24.97 17.70 10.58
CA ASN A 6 -23.76 18.27 9.97
C ASN A 6 -22.78 17.20 9.50
N ALA A 7 -22.62 16.08 10.24
CA ALA A 7 -21.79 14.94 9.81
C ALA A 7 -22.34 14.27 8.52
N MET A 8 -23.66 14.16 8.40
CA MET A 8 -24.30 13.58 7.21
C MET A 8 -24.18 14.49 5.99
N ILE A 9 -24.26 15.82 6.15
CA ILE A 9 -24.08 16.80 5.06
C ILE A 9 -22.63 16.80 4.57
N VAL A 10 -21.65 16.71 5.47
CA VAL A 10 -20.23 16.64 5.13
C VAL A 10 -19.90 15.33 4.39
N ALA A 11 -20.44 14.19 4.83
CA ALA A 11 -20.27 12.90 4.15
C ALA A 11 -20.88 12.89 2.74
N LEU A 12 -22.06 13.51 2.56
CA LEU A 12 -22.72 13.64 1.25
C LEU A 12 -22.00 14.63 0.32
N ALA A 13 -21.44 15.72 0.85
CA ALA A 13 -20.66 16.68 0.07
C ALA A 13 -19.31 16.08 -0.38
N MET A 14 -18.64 15.30 0.48
CA MET A 14 -17.38 14.62 0.12
C MET A 14 -17.62 13.51 -0.91
N LEU A 15 -18.72 12.77 -0.82
CA LEU A 15 -19.11 11.79 -1.83
C LEU A 15 -19.36 12.45 -3.20
N ALA A 16 -19.92 13.66 -3.23
CA ALA A 16 -20.15 14.43 -4.45
C ALA A 16 -18.83 14.95 -5.07
N ILE A 17 -17.84 15.34 -4.26
CA ILE A 17 -16.52 15.80 -4.73
C ILE A 17 -15.70 14.63 -5.31
N LEU A 18 -15.74 13.45 -4.67
CA LEU A 18 -15.14 12.22 -5.21
C LEU A 18 -15.79 11.78 -6.53
N MET A 19 -17.09 12.06 -6.71
CA MET A 19 -17.81 11.74 -7.95
C MET A 19 -17.57 12.76 -9.08
N ALA A 20 -17.30 14.03 -8.77
CA ALA A 20 -17.18 15.11 -9.76
C ALA A 20 -15.84 15.12 -10.52
N ASN A 21 -14.79 14.54 -9.99
CA ASN A 21 -13.44 14.54 -10.59
C ASN A 21 -13.10 13.25 -11.36
N ALA A 22 -14.06 12.36 -11.58
CA ALA A 22 -13.82 11.18 -12.40
C ALA A 22 -14.07 11.54 -13.89
N PRO A 23 -13.12 11.27 -14.80
CA PRO A 23 -13.41 11.32 -16.22
C PRO A 23 -14.61 10.40 -16.50
N ALA A 24 -15.55 10.90 -17.29
CA ALA A 24 -16.73 10.14 -17.72
C ALA A 24 -16.27 9.01 -18.66
N HIS A 25 -15.87 7.87 -18.11
CA HIS A 25 -15.63 6.66 -18.88
C HIS A 25 -16.97 6.00 -19.16
N ALA A 26 -17.53 6.30 -20.33
CA ALA A 26 -18.64 5.57 -20.91
C ALA A 26 -18.19 4.14 -21.20
N GLY A 27 -18.78 3.12 -20.55
CA GLY A 27 -18.65 1.79 -21.11
C GLY A 27 -18.82 0.57 -20.22
N THR A 28 -18.73 0.65 -18.88
CA THR A 28 -18.96 -0.56 -18.08
C THR A 28 -20.46 -0.78 -17.89
N PRO A 29 -21.03 -1.91 -18.34
CA PRO A 29 -22.44 -2.22 -18.14
C PRO A 29 -22.85 -2.14 -16.67
N MET A 30 -24.05 -1.66 -16.37
CA MET A 30 -24.53 -1.50 -14.99
C MET A 30 -24.58 -2.83 -14.22
N SER A 31 -24.85 -3.94 -14.92
CA SER A 31 -24.78 -5.31 -14.39
C SER A 31 -23.41 -5.65 -13.81
N ASP A 32 -22.33 -5.26 -14.48
CA ASP A 32 -20.97 -5.58 -14.07
C ASP A 32 -20.56 -4.77 -12.82
N ARG A 33 -21.00 -3.50 -12.75
CA ARG A 33 -20.77 -2.66 -11.56
C ARG A 33 -21.46 -3.23 -10.31
N VAL A 34 -22.69 -3.68 -10.44
CA VAL A 34 -23.46 -4.32 -9.34
C VAL A 34 -22.76 -5.61 -8.91
N SER A 35 -22.30 -6.43 -9.87
CA SER A 35 -21.58 -7.68 -9.57
C SER A 35 -20.24 -7.42 -8.85
N VAL A 36 -19.48 -6.42 -9.28
CA VAL A 36 -18.19 -6.04 -8.63
C VAL A 36 -18.46 -5.53 -7.22
N ALA A 37 -19.41 -4.63 -7.02
CA ALA A 37 -19.73 -4.10 -5.69
C ALA A 37 -20.17 -5.19 -4.70
N ALA A 38 -20.95 -6.20 -5.15
CA ALA A 38 -21.36 -7.32 -4.31
C ALA A 38 -20.15 -8.19 -3.88
N LYS A 39 -19.21 -8.46 -4.79
CA LYS A 39 -17.96 -9.17 -4.47
C LYS A 39 -17.10 -8.37 -3.50
N VAL A 40 -16.91 -7.07 -3.74
CA VAL A 40 -16.16 -6.19 -2.84
C VAL A 40 -16.77 -6.19 -1.45
N ARG A 41 -18.10 -6.09 -1.33
CA ARG A 41 -18.80 -6.15 -0.04
C ARG A 41 -18.51 -7.47 0.70
N ALA A 42 -18.54 -8.60 0.01
CA ALA A 42 -18.24 -9.89 0.60
C ALA A 42 -16.80 -9.96 1.14
N GLU A 43 -15.82 -9.44 0.39
CA GLU A 43 -14.42 -9.42 0.83
C GLU A 43 -14.20 -8.44 1.99
N VAL A 44 -14.79 -7.23 1.97
CA VAL A 44 -14.72 -6.28 3.08
C VAL A 44 -15.32 -6.89 4.37
N ASN A 45 -16.45 -7.57 4.26
CA ASN A 45 -17.05 -8.25 5.43
C ASN A 45 -16.13 -9.36 5.98
N LYS A 46 -15.42 -10.10 5.14
CA LYS A 46 -14.40 -11.07 5.60
C LYS A 46 -13.27 -10.37 6.34
N ASP A 47 -12.75 -9.26 5.82
CA ASP A 47 -11.70 -8.48 6.46
C ASP A 47 -12.15 -7.92 7.82
N LEU A 48 -13.38 -7.43 7.92
CA LEU A 48 -13.96 -6.93 9.16
C LEU A 48 -14.17 -8.02 10.22
N ALA A 49 -14.43 -9.26 9.81
CA ALA A 49 -14.57 -10.39 10.71
C ALA A 49 -13.25 -10.87 11.32
N LEU A 50 -12.11 -10.51 10.73
CA LEU A 50 -10.79 -10.89 11.23
C LEU A 50 -10.32 -9.93 12.34
N PRO A 51 -9.67 -10.45 13.41
CA PRO A 51 -8.99 -9.58 14.36
C PRO A 51 -7.86 -8.83 13.66
N TYR A 52 -7.70 -7.55 14.00
CA TYR A 52 -6.66 -6.71 13.43
C TYR A 52 -5.84 -6.06 14.54
N ASN A 53 -4.60 -6.49 14.68
CA ASN A 53 -3.63 -5.90 15.60
C ASN A 53 -2.30 -5.66 14.85
N PRO A 54 -2.21 -4.57 14.08
CA PRO A 54 -1.04 -4.31 13.25
C PRO A 54 0.22 -4.03 14.07
N ALA A 55 0.10 -3.43 15.24
CA ALA A 55 1.25 -3.14 16.10
C ALA A 55 2.00 -4.42 16.52
N GLN A 56 1.27 -5.49 16.81
CA GLN A 56 1.86 -6.80 17.12
C GLN A 56 2.39 -7.49 15.86
N ALA A 57 1.61 -7.49 14.77
CA ALA A 57 1.97 -8.19 13.55
C ALA A 57 3.17 -7.56 12.81
N LEU A 58 3.45 -6.29 13.06
CA LEU A 58 4.49 -5.51 12.37
C LEU A 58 5.58 -5.01 13.33
N ALA A 59 5.66 -5.54 14.57
CA ALA A 59 6.54 -5.02 15.62
C ALA A 59 8.02 -4.97 15.22
N ASP A 60 8.48 -5.96 14.45
CA ASP A 60 9.88 -6.08 14.00
C ASP A 60 10.12 -5.38 12.64
N ARG A 61 9.13 -4.61 12.16
CA ARG A 61 9.22 -3.90 10.87
C ARG A 61 9.61 -2.44 11.07
N GLN A 62 9.93 -1.81 9.95
CA GLN A 62 10.17 -0.37 9.88
C GLN A 62 9.16 0.31 8.97
N CYS A 63 8.79 1.52 9.32
CA CYS A 63 8.06 2.42 8.43
C CYS A 63 8.87 2.72 7.15
N LEU A 64 8.23 3.23 6.14
CA LEU A 64 8.85 3.62 4.87
C LEU A 64 9.96 4.67 5.04
N ASP A 65 9.91 5.48 6.10
CA ASP A 65 10.94 6.47 6.47
C ASP A 65 12.02 5.94 7.42
N GLY A 66 12.01 4.65 7.75
CA GLY A 66 13.00 3.98 8.59
C GLY A 66 12.69 3.97 10.09
N ARG A 67 11.62 4.64 10.57
CA ARG A 67 11.23 4.56 11.99
C ARG A 67 10.80 3.13 12.35
N PRO A 68 11.28 2.54 13.47
CA PRO A 68 10.79 1.24 13.92
C PRO A 68 9.30 1.28 14.28
N VAL A 69 8.53 0.29 13.82
CA VAL A 69 7.08 0.21 14.14
C VAL A 69 6.82 0.12 15.63
N LYS A 70 7.66 -0.62 16.39
CA LYS A 70 7.54 -0.78 17.84
C LYS A 70 7.61 0.54 18.62
N ASP A 71 8.25 1.56 18.05
CA ASP A 71 8.43 2.88 18.68
C ASP A 71 7.37 3.89 18.19
N PHE A 72 6.48 3.46 17.29
CA PHE A 72 5.50 4.33 16.66
C PHE A 72 4.13 4.25 17.36
N GLN A 73 3.55 5.41 17.68
CA GLN A 73 2.29 5.53 18.43
C GLN A 73 1.09 5.99 17.59
N GLY A 74 1.22 6.03 16.28
CA GLY A 74 0.17 6.52 15.38
C GLY A 74 -0.50 5.40 14.58
N ASP A 75 -0.99 5.78 13.41
CA ASP A 75 -1.69 4.90 12.50
C ASP A 75 -0.74 4.04 11.68
N LEU A 76 -0.95 2.73 11.71
CA LEU A 76 -0.21 1.77 10.89
C LEU A 76 -0.98 1.43 9.61
N VAL A 77 -0.28 1.52 8.48
CA VAL A 77 -0.77 1.20 7.15
C VAL A 77 0.15 0.16 6.53
N GLU A 78 -0.38 -0.97 6.07
CA GLU A 78 0.38 -1.90 5.26
C GLU A 78 0.26 -1.51 3.78
N TYR A 79 1.39 -1.44 3.08
CA TYR A 79 1.45 -1.19 1.64
C TYR A 79 2.09 -2.38 0.94
N TRP A 80 1.27 -3.20 0.33
CA TRP A 80 1.67 -4.43 -0.35
C TRP A 80 2.03 -4.16 -1.81
N VAL A 81 3.24 -4.57 -2.19
CA VAL A 81 3.84 -4.22 -3.48
C VAL A 81 4.52 -5.38 -4.16
N ASN A 82 4.65 -5.24 -5.48
CA ASN A 82 5.59 -6.00 -6.30
C ASN A 82 6.52 -5.02 -7.00
N LEU A 83 7.83 -5.21 -6.92
CA LEU A 83 8.79 -4.30 -7.54
C LEU A 83 8.93 -4.45 -9.07
N GLU A 84 8.11 -5.28 -9.69
CA GLU A 84 7.86 -5.32 -11.13
C GLU A 84 6.54 -4.64 -11.53
N CYS A 85 5.74 -4.19 -10.56
CA CYS A 85 4.46 -3.53 -10.79
C CYS A 85 4.67 -2.03 -11.05
N SER A 86 4.39 -1.57 -12.26
CA SER A 86 4.55 -0.15 -12.68
C SER A 86 3.69 0.85 -11.90
N TYR A 87 2.67 0.37 -11.19
CA TYR A 87 1.78 1.20 -10.36
C TYR A 87 2.21 1.26 -8.89
N CYS A 88 3.28 0.56 -8.50
CA CYS A 88 3.75 0.46 -7.12
C CYS A 88 4.85 1.50 -6.80
N GLY A 89 4.68 2.76 -7.17
CA GLY A 89 5.67 3.82 -6.93
C GLY A 89 5.86 4.15 -5.45
N VAL A 90 7.10 4.44 -5.05
CA VAL A 90 7.43 4.80 -3.66
C VAL A 90 7.13 6.28 -3.35
N ARG A 91 7.13 7.12 -4.37
CA ARG A 91 7.06 8.57 -4.19
C ARG A 91 5.78 9.02 -3.49
N GLU A 92 4.63 8.54 -3.92
CA GLU A 92 3.34 8.93 -3.33
C GLU A 92 3.13 8.37 -1.93
N PRO A 93 3.37 7.06 -1.65
CA PRO A 93 3.34 6.55 -0.28
C PRO A 93 4.30 7.28 0.66
N LEU A 94 5.54 7.59 0.21
CA LEU A 94 6.48 8.35 1.02
C LEU A 94 6.02 9.78 1.30
N GLN A 95 5.43 10.45 0.31
CA GLN A 95 4.81 11.78 0.48
C GLN A 95 3.61 11.69 1.43
N ALA A 96 2.78 10.65 1.31
CA ALA A 96 1.65 10.42 2.20
C ALA A 96 2.10 10.25 3.66
N GLN A 97 3.17 9.49 3.90
CA GLN A 97 3.72 9.32 5.25
C GLN A 97 4.32 10.64 5.80
N ARG A 98 5.06 11.39 4.99
CA ARG A 98 5.62 12.69 5.39
C ARG A 98 4.55 13.75 5.66
N ALA A 99 3.49 13.78 4.84
CA ALA A 99 2.37 14.70 5.01
C ALA A 99 1.50 14.35 6.24
N ASN A 100 1.51 13.09 6.65
CA ASN A 100 0.75 12.55 7.78
C ASN A 100 1.73 11.97 8.80
N SER A 101 2.34 12.85 9.62
CA SER A 101 3.39 12.48 10.57
C SER A 101 2.96 11.48 11.63
N ASP A 102 1.66 11.35 11.87
CA ASP A 102 1.01 10.37 12.74
C ASP A 102 0.67 9.03 12.04
N MET A 103 1.17 8.85 10.82
CA MET A 103 1.02 7.62 10.04
C MET A 103 2.38 6.95 9.82
N CYS A 104 2.41 5.63 9.92
CA CYS A 104 3.54 4.80 9.51
C CYS A 104 3.08 3.87 8.39
N ILE A 105 3.69 3.97 7.23
CA ILE A 105 3.46 3.06 6.11
C ILE A 105 4.54 1.98 6.15
N VAL A 106 4.13 0.73 6.31
CA VAL A 106 4.99 -0.44 6.28
C VAL A 106 4.87 -1.09 4.92
N VAL A 107 5.99 -1.14 4.19
CA VAL A 107 6.04 -1.84 2.90
C VAL A 107 6.10 -3.35 3.16
N ARG A 108 5.30 -4.10 2.40
CA ARG A 108 5.28 -5.55 2.38
C ARG A 108 5.36 -6.05 0.94
N HIS A 109 6.06 -7.14 0.73
CA HIS A 109 6.38 -7.62 -0.61
C HIS A 109 5.61 -8.88 -0.98
N ILE A 110 5.08 -8.88 -2.19
CA ILE A 110 4.48 -10.08 -2.79
C ILE A 110 5.11 -10.31 -4.18
N PRO A 111 6.33 -10.87 -4.24
CA PRO A 111 6.98 -11.17 -5.51
C PRO A 111 6.15 -12.21 -6.28
N THR A 112 5.96 -11.98 -7.58
CA THR A 112 5.17 -12.85 -8.45
C THR A 112 5.97 -14.02 -9.02
N ASP A 113 7.30 -13.92 -8.95
CA ASP A 113 8.22 -14.98 -9.37
C ASP A 113 9.17 -15.35 -8.23
N GLN A 114 9.18 -16.61 -7.85
CA GLN A 114 9.98 -17.11 -6.72
C GLN A 114 11.50 -17.08 -6.96
N TYR A 115 11.93 -16.94 -8.19
CA TYR A 115 13.36 -17.02 -8.58
C TYR A 115 13.78 -15.91 -9.52
N GLY A 116 12.91 -14.96 -9.79
CA GLY A 116 13.12 -13.93 -10.80
C GLY A 116 13.43 -12.54 -10.21
N GLU A 117 13.30 -11.54 -11.07
CA GLU A 117 13.68 -10.17 -10.77
C GLU A 117 12.86 -9.54 -9.64
N SER A 118 11.56 -9.91 -9.50
CA SER A 118 10.75 -9.33 -8.44
C SER A 118 11.19 -9.76 -7.05
N LEU A 119 11.57 -11.03 -6.85
CA LEU A 119 12.13 -11.50 -5.58
C LEU A 119 13.50 -10.85 -5.30
N LYS A 120 14.39 -10.82 -6.31
CA LYS A 120 15.72 -10.20 -6.20
C LYS A 120 15.63 -8.72 -5.79
N LYS A 121 14.71 -7.97 -6.38
CA LYS A 121 14.47 -6.57 -6.05
C LYS A 121 13.88 -6.40 -4.63
N ALA A 122 12.93 -7.24 -4.24
CA ALA A 122 12.34 -7.21 -2.90
C ALA A 122 13.38 -7.49 -1.80
N LEU A 123 14.20 -8.52 -1.98
CA LEU A 123 15.31 -8.85 -1.08
C LEU A 123 16.30 -7.69 -0.95
N SER A 124 16.68 -7.09 -2.08
CA SER A 124 17.62 -5.96 -2.08
C SER A 124 17.03 -4.72 -1.41
N TYR A 125 15.76 -4.43 -1.61
CA TYR A 125 15.08 -3.32 -0.93
C TYR A 125 15.10 -3.50 0.59
N GLU A 126 14.71 -4.68 1.10
CA GLU A 126 14.69 -4.93 2.54
C GLU A 126 16.10 -4.96 3.12
N ALA A 127 17.10 -5.49 2.40
CA ALA A 127 18.50 -5.44 2.85
C ALA A 127 19.03 -4.00 2.93
N LEU A 128 18.79 -3.18 1.89
CA LEU A 128 19.18 -1.76 1.89
C LEU A 128 18.54 -0.99 3.04
N LYS A 129 17.28 -1.30 3.36
CA LYS A 129 16.50 -0.64 4.40
C LYS A 129 17.10 -0.85 5.80
N GLN A 130 17.81 -1.97 6.05
CA GLN A 130 18.53 -2.19 7.30
C GLN A 130 19.70 -1.21 7.50
N PHE A 131 20.26 -0.68 6.41
CA PHE A 131 21.33 0.33 6.45
C PHE A 131 20.76 1.74 6.38
N SER A 132 19.86 1.98 5.44
CA SER A 132 19.27 3.31 5.20
C SER A 132 17.93 3.21 4.47
N ALA A 133 16.89 3.76 5.07
CA ALA A 133 15.59 3.90 4.40
C ALA A 133 15.69 4.78 3.14
N ASN A 134 16.55 5.80 3.13
CA ASN A 134 16.76 6.65 1.96
C ASN A 134 17.40 5.86 0.81
N ALA A 135 18.41 5.02 1.09
CA ALA A 135 19.04 4.16 0.08
C ALA A 135 18.04 3.15 -0.50
N ALA A 136 17.22 2.53 0.35
CA ALA A 136 16.17 1.61 -0.09
C ALA A 136 15.13 2.32 -0.99
N ASN A 137 14.69 3.51 -0.60
CA ASN A 137 13.72 4.28 -1.38
C ASN A 137 14.30 4.79 -2.69
N LEU A 138 15.59 5.18 -2.71
CA LEU A 138 16.31 5.54 -3.93
C LEU A 138 16.41 4.34 -4.88
N PHE A 139 16.77 3.17 -4.36
CA PHE A 139 16.82 1.94 -5.13
C PHE A 139 15.46 1.63 -5.77
N TRP A 140 14.39 1.64 -4.97
CA TRP A 140 13.04 1.41 -5.46
C TRP A 140 12.63 2.39 -6.57
N ASP A 141 12.85 3.70 -6.36
CA ASP A 141 12.51 4.74 -7.36
C ASP A 141 13.25 4.55 -8.69
N LYS A 142 14.39 3.86 -8.68
CA LYS A 142 15.19 3.57 -9.88
C LYS A 142 14.82 2.27 -10.57
N VAL A 143 14.56 1.19 -9.82
CA VAL A 143 14.29 -0.14 -10.41
C VAL A 143 12.84 -0.32 -10.85
N LEU A 144 11.91 0.48 -10.32
CA LEU A 144 10.50 0.33 -10.64
C LEU A 144 10.22 0.90 -12.04
N PRO A 145 9.54 0.15 -12.91
CA PRO A 145 9.08 0.69 -14.18
C PRO A 145 8.00 1.75 -13.90
N GLN A 146 8.34 3.01 -14.14
CA GLN A 146 7.39 4.11 -13.98
C GLN A 146 6.73 4.42 -15.32
N THR A 147 5.41 4.36 -15.39
CA THR A 147 4.63 4.62 -16.60
C THR A 147 4.85 6.03 -17.18
N SER A 148 5.27 6.99 -16.34
CA SER A 148 5.48 8.40 -16.72
C SER A 148 6.94 8.82 -16.93
N LEU A 149 7.93 8.01 -16.54
CA LEU A 149 9.33 8.43 -16.44
C LEU A 149 10.31 7.66 -17.36
N GLY A 150 9.81 6.75 -18.22
CA GLY A 150 10.65 6.04 -19.19
C GLY A 150 11.21 4.69 -18.69
N ILE A 151 12.32 4.26 -19.27
CA ILE A 151 12.95 2.95 -19.02
C ILE A 151 13.53 2.95 -17.59
N PRO A 152 13.23 1.93 -16.75
CA PRO A 152 13.81 1.83 -15.42
C PRO A 152 15.34 1.70 -15.51
N THR A 153 16.02 2.22 -14.51
CA THR A 153 17.47 2.03 -14.38
C THR A 153 17.77 0.54 -14.15
N PRO A 154 18.78 -0.04 -14.82
CA PRO A 154 19.16 -1.42 -14.57
C PRO A 154 19.40 -1.70 -13.08
N TYR A 155 19.08 -2.92 -12.65
CA TYR A 155 19.16 -3.33 -11.25
C TYR A 155 20.53 -3.03 -10.62
N GLU A 156 21.62 -3.42 -11.29
CA GLU A 156 22.99 -3.26 -10.80
C GLU A 156 23.36 -1.78 -10.63
N ALA A 157 22.97 -0.94 -11.57
CA ALA A 157 23.20 0.50 -11.48
C ALA A 157 22.38 1.14 -10.35
N SER A 158 21.16 0.69 -10.15
CA SER A 158 20.30 1.16 -9.06
C SER A 158 20.84 0.76 -7.69
N LEU A 159 21.36 -0.46 -7.58
CA LEU A 159 21.99 -0.96 -6.35
C LEU A 159 23.28 -0.18 -6.05
N LEU A 160 24.10 0.10 -7.06
CA LEU A 160 25.31 0.91 -6.90
C LEU A 160 24.99 2.33 -6.39
N LEU A 161 23.97 2.97 -6.93
CA LEU A 161 23.53 4.29 -6.45
C LEU A 161 23.10 4.24 -4.98
N ALA A 162 22.35 3.21 -4.58
CA ALA A 162 21.94 3.03 -3.20
C ALA A 162 23.15 2.78 -2.25
N PHE A 163 24.14 2.04 -2.68
CA PHE A 163 25.39 1.80 -1.93
C PHE A 163 26.19 3.10 -1.73
N GLN A 164 26.26 3.93 -2.76
CA GLN A 164 26.92 5.24 -2.69
C GLN A 164 26.20 6.19 -1.73
N GLU A 165 24.87 6.19 -1.76
CA GLU A 165 24.02 7.03 -0.88
C GLU A 165 24.26 6.75 0.60
N ALA A 166 24.40 5.48 0.99
CA ALA A 166 24.50 5.07 2.40
C ALA A 166 25.88 4.53 2.78
N THR A 167 26.87 4.56 1.89
CA THR A 167 28.22 4.02 2.12
C THR A 167 28.19 2.57 2.63
N ILE A 168 27.43 1.69 1.95
CA ILE A 168 27.17 0.32 2.37
C ILE A 168 28.33 -0.60 1.95
N PRO A 169 28.96 -1.34 2.91
CA PRO A 169 29.95 -2.36 2.57
C PRO A 169 29.29 -3.57 1.88
N ALA A 170 29.86 -4.02 0.77
CA ALA A 170 29.29 -5.13 -0.01
C ALA A 170 29.16 -6.44 0.79
N GLU A 171 30.14 -6.75 1.65
CA GLU A 171 30.10 -7.94 2.51
C GLU A 171 28.96 -7.89 3.53
N ALA A 172 28.80 -6.75 4.22
CA ALA A 172 27.72 -6.54 5.17
C ALA A 172 26.35 -6.63 4.49
N PHE A 173 26.22 -6.07 3.29
CA PHE A 173 24.99 -6.19 2.51
C PHE A 173 24.67 -7.65 2.16
N GLY A 174 25.67 -8.44 1.73
CA GLY A 174 25.47 -9.85 1.41
C GLY A 174 24.98 -10.67 2.62
N GLU A 175 25.49 -10.38 3.82
CA GLU A 175 25.03 -11.01 5.05
C GLU A 175 23.58 -10.68 5.39
N VAL A 176 23.21 -9.39 5.38
CA VAL A 176 21.84 -8.92 5.63
C VAL A 176 20.88 -9.46 4.57
N LEU A 177 21.28 -9.48 3.29
CA LEU A 177 20.47 -10.01 2.20
C LEU A 177 20.07 -11.47 2.43
N SER A 178 21.02 -12.31 2.84
CA SER A 178 20.83 -13.76 2.98
C SER A 178 20.10 -14.17 4.26
N LYS A 179 20.14 -13.37 5.30
CA LYS A 179 19.55 -13.69 6.61
C LYS A 179 18.29 -12.88 6.86
N ASP A 180 18.45 -11.56 7.04
CA ASP A 180 17.38 -10.72 7.56
C ASP A 180 16.33 -10.41 6.48
N ALA A 181 16.78 -9.99 5.29
CA ALA A 181 15.88 -9.69 4.18
C ALA A 181 15.10 -10.93 3.72
N ALA A 182 15.76 -12.09 3.65
CA ALA A 182 15.10 -13.34 3.27
C ALA A 182 14.02 -13.74 4.29
N GLY A 183 14.27 -13.58 5.59
CA GLY A 183 13.28 -13.80 6.63
C GLY A 183 12.05 -12.91 6.46
N ILE A 184 12.28 -11.61 6.28
CA ILE A 184 11.23 -10.60 6.07
C ILE A 184 10.36 -10.93 4.85
N ILE A 185 10.98 -11.28 3.71
CA ILE A 185 10.24 -11.59 2.47
C ILE A 185 9.44 -12.89 2.63
N ASN A 186 9.99 -13.91 3.28
CA ASN A 186 9.24 -15.15 3.54
C ASN A 186 8.00 -14.91 4.42
N GLU A 187 8.12 -14.08 5.45
CA GLU A 187 6.98 -13.67 6.27
C GLU A 187 5.91 -12.94 5.44
N ASP A 188 6.33 -12.04 4.56
CA ASP A 188 5.42 -11.31 3.68
C ASP A 188 4.69 -12.26 2.73
N ILE A 189 5.40 -13.18 2.08
CA ILE A 189 4.80 -14.19 1.20
C ILE A 189 3.75 -15.02 1.95
N LEU A 190 4.10 -15.52 3.14
CA LEU A 190 3.18 -16.33 3.95
C LEU A 190 1.95 -15.52 4.40
N ALA A 191 2.15 -14.30 4.85
CA ALA A 191 1.05 -13.43 5.29
C ALA A 191 0.16 -12.95 4.13
N GLY A 192 0.74 -12.80 2.93
CA GLY A 192 0.03 -12.38 1.71
C GLY A 192 -0.68 -13.51 0.98
N LEU A 193 -0.26 -14.78 1.23
CA LEU A 193 -0.77 -15.93 0.50
C LEU A 193 -2.30 -16.08 0.63
N GLY A 194 -2.99 -16.10 -0.51
CA GLY A 194 -4.45 -16.17 -0.56
C GLY A 194 -5.19 -14.91 -0.09
N ARG A 195 -4.46 -13.91 0.42
CA ARG A 195 -5.03 -12.65 0.91
C ARG A 195 -4.78 -11.48 -0.05
N ILE A 196 -3.59 -11.38 -0.62
CA ILE A 196 -3.21 -10.32 -1.54
C ILE A 196 -3.27 -10.86 -2.97
N THR A 197 -4.18 -10.33 -3.76
CA THR A 197 -4.47 -10.81 -5.13
C THR A 197 -4.01 -9.83 -6.22
N SER A 198 -3.66 -8.61 -5.84
CA SER A 198 -3.15 -7.57 -6.75
C SER A 198 -2.21 -6.61 -6.03
N THR A 199 -1.37 -5.92 -6.77
CA THR A 199 -0.50 -4.84 -6.28
C THR A 199 -0.67 -3.59 -7.15
N PRO A 200 -0.65 -2.40 -6.53
CA PRO A 200 -0.54 -2.17 -5.09
C PRO A 200 -1.82 -2.54 -4.32
N THR A 201 -1.68 -2.95 -3.06
CA THR A 201 -2.80 -3.11 -2.13
C THR A 201 -2.45 -2.41 -0.82
N TYR A 202 -3.32 -1.51 -0.35
CA TYR A 202 -3.23 -0.98 1.00
C TYR A 202 -4.09 -1.81 1.95
N ILE A 203 -3.62 -1.99 3.20
CA ILE A 203 -4.45 -2.46 4.30
C ILE A 203 -4.62 -1.30 5.29
N LEU A 204 -5.85 -0.81 5.38
CA LEU A 204 -6.24 0.32 6.22
C LEU A 204 -7.20 -0.19 7.29
N ALA A 205 -6.83 -0.07 8.55
CA ALA A 205 -7.60 -0.62 9.68
C ALA A 205 -8.02 -2.10 9.46
N GLY A 206 -7.16 -2.91 8.81
CA GLY A 206 -7.40 -4.32 8.53
C GLY A 206 -8.26 -4.60 7.30
N ILE A 207 -8.74 -3.60 6.60
CA ILE A 207 -9.51 -3.72 5.36
C ILE A 207 -8.57 -3.55 4.17
N ARG A 208 -8.66 -4.45 3.20
CA ARG A 208 -7.86 -4.41 1.95
C ARG A 208 -8.46 -3.44 0.95
N PHE A 209 -7.60 -2.61 0.39
CA PHE A 209 -7.89 -1.67 -0.71
C PHE A 209 -7.01 -2.04 -1.91
N PRO A 210 -7.40 -3.07 -2.69
CA PRO A 210 -6.62 -3.54 -3.83
C PRO A 210 -6.71 -2.54 -4.98
N SER A 211 -5.60 -2.36 -5.70
CA SER A 211 -5.50 -1.52 -6.91
C SER A 211 -5.95 -0.07 -6.70
N CYS A 212 -5.87 0.41 -5.46
CA CYS A 212 -6.15 1.80 -5.14
C CYS A 212 -4.86 2.61 -5.20
N ASP A 213 -4.91 3.72 -5.91
CA ASP A 213 -3.89 4.75 -5.93
C ASP A 213 -4.39 5.93 -5.10
N PHE A 214 -3.65 6.29 -4.05
CA PHE A 214 -4.04 7.31 -3.10
C PHE A 214 -3.01 8.44 -3.07
N THR A 215 -3.46 9.68 -3.25
CA THR A 215 -2.68 10.83 -2.79
C THR A 215 -2.57 10.84 -1.26
N ALA A 216 -1.66 11.65 -0.73
CA ALA A 216 -1.47 11.78 0.73
C ALA A 216 -2.78 12.10 1.49
N ALA A 217 -3.59 13.01 0.93
CA ALA A 217 -4.87 13.40 1.53
C ALA A 217 -5.91 12.27 1.44
N GLN A 218 -6.00 11.61 0.29
CA GLN A 218 -6.92 10.49 0.07
C GLN A 218 -6.60 9.29 0.96
N LEU A 219 -5.31 8.99 1.17
CA LEU A 219 -4.90 7.90 2.06
C LEU A 219 -5.34 8.15 3.51
N ARG A 220 -5.15 9.37 4.01
CA ARG A 220 -5.63 9.75 5.34
C ARG A 220 -7.15 9.67 5.46
N GLU A 221 -7.87 10.16 4.46
CA GLU A 221 -9.33 10.10 4.42
C GLU A 221 -9.82 8.64 4.39
N ALA A 222 -9.26 7.80 3.50
CA ALA A 222 -9.60 6.39 3.39
C ALA A 222 -9.33 5.63 4.70
N LEU A 223 -8.22 5.92 5.37
CA LEU A 223 -7.91 5.34 6.68
C LEU A 223 -8.95 5.73 7.74
N GLY A 224 -9.34 7.01 7.80
CA GLY A 224 -10.38 7.48 8.72
C GLY A 224 -11.74 6.82 8.47
N ILE A 225 -12.09 6.62 7.20
CA ILE A 225 -13.32 5.90 6.79
C ILE A 225 -13.21 4.42 7.18
N ALA A 226 -12.07 3.76 6.93
CA ALA A 226 -11.85 2.36 7.26
C ALA A 226 -11.94 2.09 8.78
N LYS A 227 -11.43 2.97 9.62
CA LYS A 227 -11.56 2.89 11.09
C LYS A 227 -13.03 2.93 11.51
N LYS A 228 -13.81 3.90 11.02
CA LYS A 228 -15.24 4.02 11.33
C LYS A 228 -16.03 2.79 10.86
N ALA A 229 -15.71 2.25 9.67
CA ALA A 229 -16.33 1.01 9.18
C ALA A 229 -16.04 -0.16 10.11
N ARG A 230 -14.83 -0.29 10.65
CA ARG A 230 -14.46 -1.31 11.65
C ARG A 230 -15.18 -1.13 12.99
N GLU A 231 -15.50 0.10 13.36
CA GLU A 231 -16.31 0.43 14.54
C GLU A 231 -17.82 0.20 14.33
N GLY A 232 -18.22 -0.25 13.14
CA GLY A 232 -19.61 -0.60 12.81
C GLY A 232 -20.42 0.52 12.18
N ASP A 233 -19.79 1.62 11.75
CA ASP A 233 -20.48 2.69 11.02
C ASP A 233 -20.86 2.20 9.60
N LYS A 234 -22.18 2.09 9.36
CA LYS A 234 -22.73 1.60 8.10
C LYS A 234 -22.45 2.55 6.93
N ALA A 235 -22.45 3.85 7.15
CA ALA A 235 -22.18 4.83 6.10
C ALA A 235 -20.69 4.76 5.67
N ALA A 236 -19.79 4.60 6.63
CA ALA A 236 -18.38 4.37 6.38
C ALA A 236 -18.13 3.04 5.64
N LEU A 237 -18.86 1.98 5.99
CA LEU A 237 -18.79 0.70 5.26
C LEU A 237 -19.18 0.86 3.79
N GLU A 238 -20.27 1.56 3.48
CA GLU A 238 -20.67 1.83 2.10
C GLU A 238 -19.62 2.69 1.35
N ALA A 239 -19.02 3.65 2.03
CA ALA A 239 -17.93 4.45 1.46
C ALA A 239 -16.69 3.61 1.14
N VAL A 240 -16.26 2.70 2.04
CA VAL A 240 -15.19 1.73 1.77
C VAL A 240 -15.48 0.91 0.52
N ILE A 241 -16.67 0.31 0.43
CA ILE A 241 -17.08 -0.51 -0.71
C ILE A 241 -17.03 0.30 -2.00
N SER A 242 -17.50 1.55 -1.97
CA SER A 242 -17.47 2.46 -3.13
C SER A 242 -16.05 2.75 -3.60
N ILE A 243 -15.13 3.08 -2.67
CA ILE A 243 -13.72 3.36 -3.00
C ILE A 243 -13.05 2.16 -3.67
N ILE A 244 -13.19 0.97 -3.08
CA ILE A 244 -12.58 -0.26 -3.60
C ILE A 244 -13.18 -0.64 -4.95
N THR A 245 -14.50 -0.56 -5.09
CA THR A 245 -15.20 -0.85 -6.36
C THR A 245 -14.70 0.04 -7.48
N LYS A 246 -14.50 1.34 -7.20
CA LYS A 246 -13.96 2.30 -8.18
C LYS A 246 -12.53 1.96 -8.57
N GLY A 247 -11.66 1.62 -7.61
CA GLY A 247 -10.29 1.19 -7.88
C GLY A 247 -10.24 -0.02 -8.82
N GLN A 248 -11.01 -1.06 -8.52
CA GLN A 248 -11.06 -2.29 -9.33
C GLN A 248 -11.67 -2.08 -10.74
N LEU A 249 -12.60 -1.16 -10.89
CA LEU A 249 -13.17 -0.83 -12.21
C LEU A 249 -12.18 -0.05 -13.07
N ASN A 250 -11.38 0.82 -12.48
CA ASN A 250 -10.33 1.55 -13.19
C ASN A 250 -9.22 0.62 -13.70
N GLU A 251 -8.82 -0.39 -12.91
CA GLU A 251 -7.81 -1.38 -13.31
C GLU A 251 -8.23 -2.21 -14.53
N LYS A 252 -9.52 -2.54 -14.65
CA LYS A 252 -10.05 -3.32 -15.78
C LYS A 252 -10.14 -2.56 -17.10
N MET A 253 -9.94 -1.25 -17.08
CA MET A 253 -10.03 -0.38 -18.25
C MET A 253 -8.65 0.01 -18.83
N LEU A 254 -7.56 -0.41 -18.19
CA LEU A 254 -6.17 -0.26 -18.64
C LEU A 254 -5.63 -1.57 -19.21
#